data_b8196fdb00745c98e1db7afccf1bd83d
#
_entry.id   b8196fdb00745c98e1db7afccf1bd83d
#
_cell.length_a   1.000
_cell.length_b   1.000
_cell.length_c   1.000
_cell.angle_alpha   90.00
_cell.angle_beta   90.00
_cell.angle_gamma   90.00
#
_symmetry.space_group_name_H-M   'P 1'
#
loop_
_entity.id
_entity.type
_entity.pdbx_description
1 polymer ?
#
loop_
_entity_poly.entity_id
_entity_poly.type
_entity_poly.pdbx_seq_one_letter_code
_entity_poly.pdbx_strand_id
1 'polypeptide(L)'
;MNKEMLSFTRFDDSNYSYSHKMFVPDYKNFKLHTHKAYEIYIFLKGNAEYVIESKIFPMKQYDILITKNDELHQVRHLEKATYERIVIELNDAFFEENNCIEYSNLLRNRKNDTDNIISPDSSDKIKLMECISRIEKYIKESEKFNNTIVKCSIIEL
;
A
#
# COMPACT_ATOMS: atom_id res chain seq x y z
N MET A 1 -8.98 -13.08 -18.59
CA MET A 1 -7.85 -14.01 -18.33
C MET A 1 -7.59 -14.02 -16.84
N ASN A 2 -7.61 -15.17 -16.19
CA ASN A 2 -7.53 -15.27 -14.74
C ASN A 2 -6.09 -15.02 -14.27
N LYS A 3 -5.91 -14.02 -13.38
CA LYS A 3 -4.70 -13.93 -12.57
C LYS A 3 -4.66 -15.17 -11.69
N GLU A 4 -3.53 -15.88 -11.69
CA GLU A 4 -3.33 -17.00 -10.78
C GLU A 4 -3.06 -16.41 -9.38
N MET A 5 -4.10 -16.37 -8.53
CA MET A 5 -4.01 -15.88 -7.17
C MET A 5 -3.38 -16.97 -6.28
N LEU A 6 -2.25 -16.67 -5.64
CA LEU A 6 -1.51 -17.58 -4.77
C LEU A 6 -1.87 -17.38 -3.29
N SER A 7 -2.00 -16.13 -2.85
CA SER A 7 -2.50 -15.79 -1.52
C SER A 7 -3.19 -14.42 -1.51
N PHE A 8 -4.13 -14.24 -0.57
CA PHE A 8 -4.89 -13.02 -0.45
C PHE A 8 -5.38 -12.79 0.97
N THR A 9 -5.03 -11.63 1.54
CA THR A 9 -5.61 -11.09 2.78
C THR A 9 -6.22 -9.74 2.45
N ARG A 10 -7.47 -9.50 2.87
CA ARG A 10 -8.16 -8.24 2.65
C ARG A 10 -8.99 -7.87 3.86
N PHE A 11 -9.01 -6.59 4.16
CA PHE A 11 -9.89 -5.96 5.12
C PHE A 11 -10.37 -4.63 4.55
N ASP A 12 -11.66 -4.35 4.67
CA ASP A 12 -12.28 -3.10 4.24
C ASP A 12 -13.09 -2.51 5.41
N ASP A 13 -12.85 -1.25 5.71
CA ASP A 13 -13.64 -0.39 6.59
C ASP A 13 -14.16 0.80 5.76
N SER A 14 -15.00 1.65 6.34
CA SER A 14 -15.52 2.85 5.69
C SER A 14 -14.43 3.85 5.30
N ASN A 15 -13.35 3.94 6.08
CA ASN A 15 -12.34 4.98 6.01
C ASN A 15 -10.95 4.49 5.64
N TYR A 16 -10.76 3.17 5.58
CA TYR A 16 -9.52 2.57 5.14
C TYR A 16 -9.70 1.16 4.58
N SER A 17 -8.76 0.71 3.77
CA SER A 17 -8.66 -0.67 3.34
C SER A 17 -7.24 -1.20 3.48
N TYR A 18 -7.12 -2.51 3.66
CA TYR A 18 -5.86 -3.25 3.64
C TYR A 18 -5.97 -4.42 2.67
N SER A 19 -4.97 -4.61 1.84
CA SER A 19 -4.93 -5.70 0.86
C SER A 19 -3.51 -6.21 0.68
N HIS A 20 -3.25 -7.45 1.08
CA HIS A 20 -2.01 -8.17 0.78
C HIS A 20 -2.29 -9.24 -0.28
N LYS A 21 -1.59 -9.18 -1.40
CA LYS A 21 -1.77 -10.08 -2.54
C LYS A 21 -0.46 -10.66 -3.03
N MET A 22 -0.46 -11.98 -3.22
CA MET A 22 0.56 -12.69 -3.99
C MET A 22 -0.11 -13.38 -5.18
N PHE A 23 0.38 -13.13 -6.39
CA PHE A 23 -0.22 -13.65 -7.64
C PHE A 23 0.79 -13.66 -8.78
N VAL A 24 0.45 -14.34 -9.88
CA VAL A 24 1.17 -14.21 -11.15
C VAL A 24 0.43 -13.20 -12.02
N PRO A 25 1.04 -12.05 -12.35
CA PRO A 25 0.39 -11.01 -13.14
C PRO A 25 0.23 -11.40 -14.60
N ASP A 26 -0.82 -10.90 -15.22
CA ASP A 26 -0.88 -10.74 -16.66
C ASP A 26 -0.23 -9.40 -17.01
N TYR A 27 1.05 -9.43 -17.36
CA TYR A 27 1.90 -8.23 -17.49
C TYR A 27 1.48 -7.24 -18.60
N LYS A 28 0.42 -7.54 -19.35
CA LYS A 28 -0.05 -6.70 -20.46
C LYS A 28 -1.23 -5.78 -20.13
N ASN A 29 -1.82 -5.85 -18.93
CA ASN A 29 -3.14 -5.24 -18.66
C ASN A 29 -3.22 -4.43 -17.37
N PHE A 30 -2.31 -3.49 -17.13
CA PHE A 30 -2.46 -2.55 -16.03
C PHE A 30 -3.03 -1.22 -16.55
N LYS A 31 -4.18 -0.84 -16.00
CA LYS A 31 -4.83 0.41 -16.35
C LYS A 31 -4.31 1.51 -15.43
N LEU A 32 -3.91 2.59 -16.04
CA LEU A 32 -3.73 3.87 -15.36
C LEU A 32 -5.05 4.26 -14.71
N HIS A 33 -5.04 4.59 -13.41
CA HIS A 33 -6.24 4.91 -12.65
C HIS A 33 -5.96 5.93 -11.55
N THR A 34 -7.04 6.50 -11.01
CA THR A 34 -7.02 7.37 -9.82
C THR A 34 -8.09 6.90 -8.86
N HIS A 35 -7.98 7.29 -7.60
CA HIS A 35 -9.04 7.13 -6.59
C HIS A 35 -8.96 8.26 -5.55
N LYS A 36 -10.04 8.41 -4.75
CA LYS A 36 -10.13 9.43 -3.71
C LYS A 36 -9.61 8.90 -2.36
N ALA A 37 -8.38 8.42 -2.35
CA ALA A 37 -7.71 7.94 -1.16
C ALA A 37 -6.19 8.15 -1.31
N TYR A 38 -5.51 8.30 -0.20
CA TYR A 38 -4.06 8.12 -0.14
C TYR A 38 -3.79 6.62 -0.25
N GLU A 39 -2.88 6.22 -1.11
CA GLU A 39 -2.44 4.83 -1.21
C GLU A 39 -1.01 4.70 -0.69
N ILE A 40 -0.80 3.77 0.23
CA ILE A 40 0.51 3.30 0.66
C ILE A 40 0.70 1.92 0.02
N TYR A 41 1.62 1.86 -0.93
CA TYR A 41 1.91 0.66 -1.69
C TYR A 41 3.27 0.10 -1.27
N ILE A 42 3.29 -1.12 -0.73
CA ILE A 42 4.51 -1.78 -0.25
C ILE A 42 4.83 -2.92 -1.22
N PHE A 43 5.98 -2.83 -1.88
CA PHE A 43 6.44 -3.84 -2.83
C PHE A 43 7.27 -4.92 -2.11
N LEU A 44 6.82 -6.18 -2.18
CA LEU A 44 7.46 -7.29 -1.48
C LEU A 44 8.23 -8.24 -2.40
N LYS A 45 7.73 -8.50 -3.62
CA LYS A 45 8.36 -9.46 -4.54
C LYS A 45 7.96 -9.23 -5.99
N GLY A 46 8.87 -9.50 -6.90
CA GLY A 46 8.65 -9.47 -8.35
C GLY A 46 9.61 -8.55 -9.08
N ASN A 47 9.28 -8.26 -10.34
CA ASN A 47 9.98 -7.29 -11.17
C ASN A 47 8.94 -6.34 -11.77
N ALA A 48 8.91 -5.11 -11.31
CA ALA A 48 7.91 -4.14 -11.73
C ALA A 48 8.38 -2.69 -11.54
N GLU A 49 7.70 -1.80 -12.23
CA GLU A 49 7.80 -0.36 -12.10
C GLU A 49 6.46 0.20 -11.61
N TYR A 50 6.53 1.22 -10.78
CA TYR A 50 5.37 2.02 -10.41
C TYR A 50 5.40 3.33 -11.19
N VAL A 51 4.29 3.68 -11.82
CA VAL A 51 4.16 4.94 -12.57
C VAL A 51 3.22 5.85 -11.79
N ILE A 52 3.65 7.05 -11.49
CA ILE A 52 2.85 8.11 -10.85
C ILE A 52 2.94 9.34 -11.75
N GLU A 53 1.77 9.79 -12.22
CA GLU A 53 1.67 10.83 -13.24
C GLU A 53 2.52 10.46 -14.48
N SER A 54 3.56 11.21 -14.77
CA SER A 54 4.48 10.95 -15.88
C SER A 54 5.79 10.29 -15.48
N LYS A 55 5.97 9.96 -14.19
CA LYS A 55 7.22 9.42 -13.66
C LYS A 55 7.19 7.92 -13.46
N ILE A 56 8.33 7.30 -13.67
CA ILE A 56 8.54 5.86 -13.55
C ILE A 56 9.50 5.62 -12.40
N PHE A 57 9.07 4.79 -11.45
CA PHE A 57 9.83 4.37 -10.29
C PHE A 57 10.11 2.87 -10.38
N PRO A 58 11.32 2.44 -10.75
CA PRO A 58 11.73 1.05 -10.63
C PRO A 58 11.68 0.61 -9.16
N MET A 59 10.93 -0.46 -8.85
CA MET A 59 10.71 -0.89 -7.47
C MET A 59 11.76 -1.89 -7.03
N LYS A 60 12.27 -1.72 -5.81
CA LYS A 60 13.08 -2.69 -5.07
C LYS A 60 12.25 -3.29 -3.94
N GLN A 61 12.58 -4.51 -3.54
CA GLN A 61 11.91 -5.16 -2.41
C GLN A 61 11.90 -4.27 -1.15
N TYR A 62 10.74 -4.12 -0.55
CA TYR A 62 10.39 -3.25 0.58
C TYR A 62 10.28 -1.75 0.26
N ASP A 63 10.42 -1.34 -0.99
CA ASP A 63 10.07 0.04 -1.35
C ASP A 63 8.60 0.31 -1.02
N ILE A 64 8.37 1.48 -0.46
CA ILE A 64 7.05 2.01 -0.14
C ILE A 64 6.78 3.16 -1.12
N LEU A 65 5.71 3.05 -1.88
CA LEU A 65 5.27 4.13 -2.76
C LEU A 65 4.00 4.73 -2.20
N ILE A 66 3.91 6.05 -2.28
CA ILE A 66 2.78 6.81 -1.74
C ILE A 66 2.16 7.60 -2.88
N THR A 67 0.85 7.44 -3.06
CA THR A 67 0.04 8.30 -3.91
C THR A 67 -0.97 9.08 -3.08
N LYS A 68 -1.31 10.27 -3.52
CA LYS A 68 -2.34 11.09 -2.91
C LYS A 68 -3.63 11.04 -3.73
N ASN A 69 -4.69 11.62 -3.17
CA ASN A 69 -6.00 11.71 -3.82
C ASN A 69 -5.88 12.21 -5.26
N ASP A 70 -6.57 11.54 -6.17
CA ASP A 70 -6.67 11.89 -7.60
C ASP A 70 -5.34 11.87 -8.38
N GLU A 71 -4.24 11.40 -7.79
CA GLU A 71 -2.96 11.24 -8.48
C GLU A 71 -3.00 10.01 -9.40
N LEU A 72 -2.70 10.21 -10.67
CA LEU A 72 -2.78 9.16 -11.69
C LEU A 72 -1.63 8.17 -11.53
N HIS A 73 -1.94 6.89 -11.37
CA HIS A 73 -0.91 5.87 -11.12
C HIS A 73 -1.23 4.50 -11.70
N GLN A 74 -0.19 3.68 -11.86
CA GLN A 74 -0.29 2.27 -12.27
C GLN A 74 0.96 1.48 -11.89
N VAL A 75 0.81 0.17 -11.77
CA VAL A 75 1.94 -0.77 -11.73
C VAL A 75 2.16 -1.34 -13.13
N ARG A 76 3.41 -1.40 -13.57
CA ARG A 76 3.84 -2.12 -14.76
C ARG A 76 4.64 -3.32 -14.36
N HIS A 77 4.11 -4.52 -14.54
CA HIS A 77 4.88 -5.74 -14.34
C HIS A 77 5.79 -5.98 -15.57
N LEU A 78 7.06 -6.25 -15.31
CA LEU A 78 8.06 -6.43 -16.36
C LEU A 78 8.26 -7.90 -16.73
N GLU A 79 7.71 -8.82 -15.94
CA GLU A 79 7.78 -10.26 -16.19
C GLU A 79 6.52 -10.99 -15.70
N LYS A 80 6.31 -12.21 -16.20
CA LYS A 80 5.26 -13.12 -15.75
C LYS A 80 5.82 -14.06 -14.68
N ALA A 81 6.08 -13.53 -13.51
CA ALA A 81 6.60 -14.27 -12.35
C ALA A 81 5.77 -13.94 -11.10
N THR A 82 6.02 -14.64 -10.00
CA THR A 82 5.34 -14.36 -8.73
C THR A 82 5.57 -12.91 -8.31
N TYR A 83 4.48 -12.22 -8.09
CA TYR A 83 4.42 -10.83 -7.65
C TYR A 83 3.69 -10.71 -6.32
N GLU A 84 4.24 -9.94 -5.38
CA GLU A 84 3.67 -9.76 -4.05
C GLU A 84 3.72 -8.29 -3.63
N ARG A 85 2.60 -7.82 -3.12
CA ARG A 85 2.43 -6.44 -2.66
C ARG A 85 1.41 -6.31 -1.55
N ILE A 86 1.56 -5.24 -0.75
CA ILE A 86 0.53 -4.76 0.15
C ILE A 86 0.06 -3.39 -0.36
N VAL A 87 -1.23 -3.13 -0.23
CA VAL A 87 -1.85 -1.83 -0.46
C VAL A 87 -2.70 -1.46 0.73
N ILE A 88 -2.49 -0.26 1.25
CA ILE A 88 -3.31 0.37 2.26
C ILE A 88 -3.88 1.65 1.66
N GLU A 89 -5.19 1.78 1.65
CA GLU A 89 -5.87 2.99 1.20
C GLU A 89 -6.48 3.69 2.41
N LEU A 90 -6.28 5.00 2.52
CA LEU A 90 -6.75 5.84 3.61
C LEU A 90 -7.47 7.06 3.03
N ASN A 91 -8.66 7.38 3.52
CA ASN A 91 -9.31 8.64 3.18
C ASN A 91 -9.08 9.70 4.27
N ASP A 92 -9.50 10.96 4.04
CA ASP A 92 -9.31 12.03 5.00
C ASP A 92 -10.03 11.76 6.34
N ALA A 93 -11.20 11.09 6.31
CA ALA A 93 -11.95 10.75 7.51
C ALA A 93 -11.19 9.77 8.43
N PHE A 94 -10.33 8.90 7.88
CA PHE A 94 -9.47 8.05 8.71
C PHE A 94 -8.58 8.89 9.63
N PHE A 95 -7.96 9.94 9.11
CA PHE A 95 -7.05 10.80 9.88
C PHE A 95 -7.80 11.68 10.88
N GLU A 96 -8.99 12.17 10.51
CA GLU A 96 -9.85 12.97 11.39
C GLU A 96 -10.35 12.15 12.58
N GLU A 97 -10.91 10.96 12.34
CA GLU A 97 -11.46 10.08 13.38
C GLU A 97 -10.39 9.55 14.35
N ASN A 98 -9.15 9.45 13.91
CA ASN A 98 -8.06 8.95 14.74
C ASN A 98 -7.16 10.08 15.31
N ASN A 99 -7.58 11.35 15.19
CA ASN A 99 -6.86 12.53 15.69
C ASN A 99 -5.40 12.60 15.20
N CYS A 100 -5.17 12.30 13.94
CA CYS A 100 -3.84 12.33 13.31
C CYS A 100 -3.85 13.05 11.95
N ILE A 101 -4.60 14.15 11.85
CA ILE A 101 -4.77 14.95 10.63
C ILE A 101 -3.44 15.51 10.08
N GLU A 102 -2.43 15.68 10.92
CA GLU A 102 -1.10 16.09 10.53
C GLU A 102 -0.46 15.14 9.50
N TYR A 103 -0.74 13.82 9.58
CA TYR A 103 -0.22 12.87 8.60
C TYR A 103 -0.88 13.06 7.23
N SER A 104 -2.20 13.29 7.17
CA SER A 104 -2.85 13.60 5.89
C SER A 104 -2.27 14.87 5.26
N ASN A 105 -1.94 15.88 6.08
CA ASN A 105 -1.30 17.09 5.60
C ASN A 105 0.12 16.84 5.06
N LEU A 106 0.90 15.98 5.70
CA LEU A 106 2.21 15.56 5.18
C LEU A 106 2.07 14.84 3.84
N LEU A 107 1.15 13.88 3.73
CA LEU A 107 0.90 13.15 2.50
C LEU A 107 0.40 14.06 1.37
N ARG A 108 -0.49 15.01 1.68
CA ARG A 108 -1.05 15.96 0.71
C ARG A 108 -0.02 16.95 0.19
N ASN A 109 0.84 17.46 1.08
CA ASN A 109 1.80 18.52 0.79
C ASN A 109 3.17 17.99 0.35
N ARG A 110 3.37 16.68 0.25
CA ARG A 110 4.62 16.14 -0.29
C ARG A 110 4.90 16.66 -1.68
N LYS A 111 6.15 16.90 -1.99
CA LYS A 111 6.57 17.34 -3.32
C LYS A 111 6.33 16.18 -4.31
N ASN A 112 5.55 16.45 -5.35
CA ASN A 112 5.50 15.56 -6.49
C ASN A 112 6.93 15.46 -7.00
N ASP A 113 7.43 14.27 -7.27
CA ASP A 113 8.69 14.03 -7.96
C ASP A 113 9.80 13.32 -7.17
N THR A 114 9.94 13.52 -5.86
CA THR A 114 11.00 12.92 -5.06
C THR A 114 10.46 12.11 -3.88
N ASP A 115 9.29 12.51 -3.38
CA ASP A 115 8.75 12.03 -2.11
C ASP A 115 7.67 10.94 -2.29
N ASN A 116 7.58 10.37 -3.52
CA ASN A 116 6.64 9.27 -3.81
C ASN A 116 7.18 7.89 -3.39
N ILE A 117 8.50 7.75 -3.24
CA ILE A 117 9.13 6.48 -2.92
C ILE A 117 10.01 6.60 -1.68
N ILE A 118 9.85 5.66 -0.77
CA ILE A 118 10.66 5.49 0.43
C ILE A 118 11.31 4.12 0.34
N SER A 119 12.63 4.07 0.44
CA SER A 119 13.40 2.81 0.51
C SER A 119 13.90 2.65 1.95
N PRO A 120 13.22 1.85 2.79
CA PRO A 120 13.59 1.71 4.20
C PRO A 120 14.95 1.05 4.37
N ASP A 121 15.67 1.43 5.40
CA ASP A 121 16.91 0.76 5.79
C ASP A 121 16.64 -0.61 6.45
N SER A 122 17.68 -1.31 6.88
CA SER A 122 17.55 -2.65 7.46
C SER A 122 16.75 -2.65 8.78
N SER A 123 16.89 -1.62 9.60
CA SER A 123 16.14 -1.48 10.86
C SER A 123 14.66 -1.21 10.60
N ASP A 124 14.38 -0.30 9.67
CA ASP A 124 13.01 0.09 9.33
C ASP A 124 12.27 -1.03 8.60
N LYS A 125 12.96 -1.86 7.80
CA LYS A 125 12.36 -3.09 7.22
C LYS A 125 11.86 -4.06 8.29
N ILE A 126 12.61 -4.24 9.37
CA ILE A 126 12.19 -5.11 10.48
C ILE A 126 10.92 -4.56 11.12
N LYS A 127 10.89 -3.27 11.47
CA LYS A 127 9.71 -2.62 12.05
C LYS A 127 8.49 -2.67 11.13
N LEU A 128 8.70 -2.41 9.83
CA LEU A 128 7.68 -2.52 8.79
C LEU A 128 7.04 -3.91 8.78
N MET A 129 7.85 -4.96 8.75
CA MET A 129 7.35 -6.33 8.70
C MET A 129 6.70 -6.79 10.00
N GLU A 130 7.15 -6.32 11.16
CA GLU A 130 6.50 -6.55 12.45
C GLU A 130 5.13 -5.87 12.50
N CYS A 131 5.02 -4.63 12.00
CA CYS A 131 3.77 -3.90 11.92
C CYS A 131 2.78 -4.61 10.99
N ILE A 132 3.22 -5.02 9.80
CA ILE A 132 2.40 -5.79 8.85
C ILE A 132 1.92 -7.11 9.47
N SER A 133 2.80 -7.85 10.13
CA SER A 133 2.46 -9.11 10.80
C SER A 133 1.37 -8.91 11.88
N ARG A 134 1.45 -7.82 12.63
CA ARG A 134 0.45 -7.44 13.64
C ARG A 134 -0.89 -7.10 12.98
N ILE A 135 -0.89 -6.29 11.93
CA ILE A 135 -2.10 -5.94 11.16
C ILE A 135 -2.79 -7.24 10.69
N GLU A 136 -2.06 -8.13 10.04
CA GLU A 136 -2.64 -9.36 9.48
C GLU A 136 -3.14 -10.34 10.54
N LYS A 137 -2.44 -10.42 11.68
CA LYS A 137 -2.91 -11.22 12.81
C LYS A 137 -4.30 -10.76 13.24
N TYR A 138 -4.48 -9.47 13.49
CA TYR A 138 -5.74 -8.94 14.00
C TYR A 138 -6.85 -8.86 12.95
N ILE A 139 -6.52 -8.76 11.67
CA ILE A 139 -7.50 -8.94 10.59
C ILE A 139 -8.08 -10.38 10.60
N LYS A 140 -7.27 -11.39 10.88
CA LYS A 140 -7.70 -12.81 10.90
C LYS A 140 -8.48 -13.19 12.15
N GLU A 141 -8.24 -12.54 13.27
CA GLU A 141 -8.83 -12.86 14.58
C GLU A 141 -10.17 -12.15 14.81
N SER A 142 -10.99 -11.89 13.92
CA SER A 142 -12.35 -11.27 13.85
C SER A 142 -13.06 -10.87 15.19
N GLU A 143 -12.35 -10.37 16.20
CA GLU A 143 -12.91 -9.87 17.45
C GLU A 143 -13.22 -8.37 17.40
N LYS A 144 -14.20 -7.91 18.20
CA LYS A 144 -14.72 -6.52 18.18
C LYS A 144 -13.65 -5.43 18.39
N PHE A 145 -12.57 -5.73 19.11
CA PHE A 145 -11.48 -4.78 19.39
C PHE A 145 -10.36 -4.79 18.35
N ASN A 146 -10.35 -5.75 17.43
CA ASN A 146 -9.27 -5.94 16.47
C ASN A 146 -9.17 -4.75 15.50
N ASN A 147 -10.28 -4.13 15.15
CA ASN A 147 -10.28 -2.95 14.28
C ASN A 147 -9.47 -1.78 14.88
N THR A 148 -9.58 -1.53 16.19
CA THR A 148 -8.79 -0.49 16.86
C THR A 148 -7.29 -0.79 16.79
N ILE A 149 -6.90 -2.06 17.01
CA ILE A 149 -5.49 -2.47 16.95
C ILE A 149 -4.95 -2.36 15.52
N VAL A 150 -5.76 -2.74 14.52
CA VAL A 150 -5.41 -2.58 13.10
C VAL A 150 -5.20 -1.09 12.77
N LYS A 151 -6.11 -0.20 13.17
CA LYS A 151 -5.98 1.26 12.97
C LYS A 151 -4.71 1.81 13.62
N CYS A 152 -4.45 1.47 14.90
CA CYS A 152 -3.22 1.90 15.58
C CYS A 152 -1.96 1.42 14.86
N SER A 153 -1.96 0.19 14.35
CA SER A 153 -0.82 -0.37 13.62
C SER A 153 -0.63 0.29 12.25
N ILE A 154 -1.70 0.70 11.58
CA ILE A 154 -1.61 1.48 10.33
C ILE A 154 -1.05 2.88 10.61
N ILE A 155 -1.41 3.50 11.73
CA ILE A 155 -0.89 4.82 12.12
C ILE A 155 0.60 4.75 12.51
N GLU A 156 1.03 3.64 13.10
CA GLU A 156 2.44 3.38 13.46
C GLU A 156 3.33 3.15 12.23
N LEU A 157 2.76 2.62 11.16
CA LEU A 157 3.46 2.28 9.91
C LEU A 157 3.94 3.51 9.17
#